data_4fd8fec2d15cc270657fab167c61d0f8
#
_entry.id   4fd8fec2d15cc270657fab167c61d0f8
#
_cell.length_a   1.000
_cell.length_b   1.000
_cell.length_c   1.000
_cell.angle_alpha   90.00
_cell.angle_beta   90.00
_cell.angle_gamma   90.00
#
_symmetry.space_group_name_H-M   'P 1'
#
loop_
_entity.id
_entity.type
_entity.pdbx_description
1 polymer ?
#
loop_
_entity_poly.entity_id
_entity_poly.type
_entity_poly.pdbx_seq_one_letter_code
_entity_poly.pdbx_strand_id
1 'polypeptide(L)'
;GLIHAGVDMVSGYPGTPSSEILGNFQKFRDKNKLEAYAQWATNEKVGFEVAYAGAISGKRTCATMKQVGLNVASDALMSASYIGLKGAMLLISCDDPGFYSSQTEQDSRSFAKFARIPVLDPSTPQEAYDMVKLGVELSHEFESVVMLRPVMRVSHAREICDVDDEIKVTANKGDFERNIPRWGAVPPAGRYRQGLEQLDRLEAIKMWNWDHLIKPKTHAFKGENVLCLTSGTGDGYVREAVEELGIKADILKLDMPYPLPKEKIEELKEDVLITYGDTPLLTEKTLSEMRRLFTEKNLDCILL
;
A
#
# COMPACT_ATOMS: atom_id res chain seq x y z
N GLY A 1 12.61 -1.29 -8.05
CA GLY A 1 11.73 -0.14 -7.78
C GLY A 1 12.39 0.88 -6.85
N LEU A 2 12.80 0.52 -5.63
CA LEU A 2 13.35 1.49 -4.64
C LEU A 2 14.50 2.35 -5.18
N ILE A 3 15.42 1.75 -5.93
CA ILE A 3 16.57 2.46 -6.51
C ILE A 3 16.12 3.42 -7.63
N HIS A 4 15.20 2.99 -8.48
CA HIS A 4 14.65 3.84 -9.54
C HIS A 4 13.70 4.92 -9.00
N ALA A 5 13.11 4.72 -7.82
CA ALA A 5 12.35 5.75 -7.10
C ALA A 5 13.24 6.76 -6.34
N GLY A 6 14.57 6.56 -6.36
CA GLY A 6 15.51 7.43 -5.66
C GLY A 6 15.50 7.29 -4.14
N VAL A 7 15.13 6.12 -3.62
CA VAL A 7 15.20 5.83 -2.19
C VAL A 7 16.67 5.70 -1.79
N ASP A 8 17.10 6.56 -0.89
CA ASP A 8 18.49 6.65 -0.43
C ASP A 8 18.71 6.09 0.98
N MET A 9 17.64 5.63 1.64
CA MET A 9 17.73 5.06 2.98
C MET A 9 16.70 3.95 3.18
N VAL A 10 17.17 2.72 3.44
CA VAL A 10 16.34 1.55 3.70
C VAL A 10 16.70 0.94 5.05
N SER A 11 15.72 0.70 5.89
CA SER A 11 15.86 0.00 7.16
C SER A 11 14.74 -1.02 7.34
N GLY A 12 14.93 -2.01 8.17
CA GLY A 12 13.91 -3.03 8.41
C GLY A 12 14.38 -4.14 9.34
N TYR A 13 13.50 -5.12 9.54
CA TYR A 13 13.79 -6.32 10.29
C TYR A 13 13.44 -7.57 9.46
N PRO A 14 14.25 -8.64 9.51
CA PRO A 14 14.03 -9.80 8.65
C PRO A 14 12.77 -10.58 9.02
N GLY A 15 12.02 -10.98 8.00
CA GLY A 15 10.83 -11.82 8.10
C GLY A 15 10.34 -12.20 6.71
N THR A 16 10.05 -13.47 6.44
CA THR A 16 9.53 -13.93 5.15
C THR A 16 8.08 -13.46 4.98
N PRO A 17 7.70 -12.79 3.86
CA PRO A 17 8.45 -12.66 2.59
C PRO A 17 9.22 -11.33 2.42
N SER A 18 9.41 -10.49 3.42
CA SER A 18 10.01 -9.15 3.29
C SER A 18 11.55 -9.14 3.28
N SER A 19 12.21 -10.19 3.79
CA SER A 19 13.67 -10.20 3.99
C SER A 19 14.49 -9.96 2.72
N GLU A 20 13.98 -10.38 1.57
CA GLU A 20 14.70 -10.25 0.30
C GLU A 20 14.78 -8.80 -0.18
N ILE A 21 13.87 -7.93 0.25
CA ILE A 21 13.82 -6.53 -0.20
C ILE A 21 15.08 -5.78 0.23
N LEU A 22 15.34 -5.70 1.54
CA LEU A 22 16.53 -5.02 2.07
C LEU A 22 17.82 -5.72 1.64
N GLY A 23 17.85 -7.06 1.71
CA GLY A 23 19.03 -7.84 1.32
C GLY A 23 19.42 -7.62 -0.15
N ASN A 24 18.47 -7.58 -1.07
CA ASN A 24 18.74 -7.31 -2.49
C ASN A 24 19.06 -5.83 -2.73
N PHE A 25 18.45 -4.90 -1.99
CA PHE A 25 18.83 -3.49 -2.04
C PHE A 25 20.30 -3.30 -1.64
N GLN A 26 20.77 -3.95 -0.57
CA GLN A 26 22.18 -3.92 -0.13
C GLN A 26 23.11 -4.44 -1.24
N LYS A 27 22.81 -5.62 -1.80
CA LYS A 27 23.61 -6.22 -2.89
C LYS A 27 23.70 -5.30 -4.12
N PHE A 28 22.58 -4.69 -4.50
CA PHE A 28 22.52 -3.81 -5.66
C PHE A 28 23.27 -2.49 -5.40
N ARG A 29 23.09 -1.90 -4.21
CA ARG A 29 23.85 -0.73 -3.74
C ARG A 29 25.34 -0.98 -3.84
N ASP A 30 25.82 -2.08 -3.26
CA ASP A 30 27.26 -2.39 -3.19
C ASP A 30 27.84 -2.67 -4.59
N LYS A 31 27.11 -3.41 -5.43
CA LYS A 31 27.51 -3.67 -6.83
C LYS A 31 27.67 -2.40 -7.65
N ASN A 32 26.77 -1.44 -7.47
CA ASN A 32 26.75 -0.19 -8.23
C ASN A 32 27.42 0.98 -7.50
N LYS A 33 28.01 0.74 -6.30
CA LYS A 33 28.69 1.74 -5.47
C LYS A 33 27.83 2.97 -5.17
N LEU A 34 26.54 2.74 -4.88
CA LEU A 34 25.60 3.82 -4.61
C LEU A 34 25.77 4.33 -3.17
N GLU A 35 25.71 5.63 -3.00
CA GLU A 35 25.72 6.27 -1.68
C GLU A 35 24.32 6.21 -1.06
N ALA A 36 23.92 5.05 -0.59
CA ALA A 36 22.64 4.83 0.09
C ALA A 36 22.85 4.10 1.42
N TYR A 37 22.06 4.47 2.41
CA TYR A 37 22.03 3.75 3.68
C TYR A 37 21.13 2.51 3.57
N ALA A 38 21.62 1.37 4.04
CA ALA A 38 20.84 0.14 4.08
C ALA A 38 21.31 -0.74 5.24
N GLN A 39 20.48 -0.92 6.26
CA GLN A 39 20.88 -1.65 7.47
C GLN A 39 19.68 -2.37 8.12
N TRP A 40 19.92 -3.61 8.54
CA TRP A 40 19.00 -4.32 9.43
C TRP A 40 19.00 -3.69 10.82
N ALA A 41 17.80 -3.53 11.38
CA ALA A 41 17.59 -3.05 12.74
C ALA A 41 17.47 -4.21 13.74
N THR A 42 17.45 -3.91 15.02
CA THR A 42 17.27 -4.89 16.10
C THR A 42 15.83 -5.40 16.23
N ASN A 43 14.86 -4.62 15.78
CA ASN A 43 13.45 -4.97 15.62
C ASN A 43 12.78 -4.01 14.66
N GLU A 44 11.49 -4.25 14.36
CA GLU A 44 10.71 -3.50 13.36
C GLU A 44 10.44 -2.06 13.80
N LYS A 45 10.23 -1.80 15.10
CA LYS A 45 10.05 -0.44 15.61
C LYS A 45 11.28 0.40 15.34
N VAL A 46 12.47 -0.10 15.69
CA VAL A 46 13.74 0.61 15.43
C VAL A 46 13.95 0.78 13.93
N GLY A 47 13.66 -0.25 13.11
CA GLY A 47 13.75 -0.14 11.66
C GLY A 47 12.86 0.95 11.08
N PHE A 48 11.62 1.04 11.56
CA PHE A 48 10.70 2.10 11.18
C PHE A 48 11.18 3.48 11.63
N GLU A 49 11.59 3.64 12.89
CA GLU A 49 12.06 4.92 13.46
C GLU A 49 13.30 5.45 12.75
N VAL A 50 14.23 4.58 12.37
CA VAL A 50 15.42 4.94 11.58
C VAL A 50 15.02 5.49 10.21
N ALA A 51 14.13 4.81 9.48
CA ALA A 51 13.62 5.28 8.19
C ALA A 51 12.83 6.59 8.36
N TYR A 52 11.99 6.69 9.39
CA TYR A 52 11.21 7.89 9.67
C TYR A 52 12.09 9.10 10.01
N ALA A 53 13.16 8.91 10.79
CA ALA A 53 14.13 9.98 11.08
C ALA A 53 14.77 10.52 9.79
N GLY A 54 15.09 9.66 8.83
CA GLY A 54 15.52 10.09 7.50
C GLY A 54 14.45 10.88 6.76
N ALA A 55 13.18 10.43 6.80
CA ALA A 55 12.08 11.09 6.11
C ALA A 55 11.77 12.49 6.67
N ILE A 56 11.78 12.70 7.98
CA ILE A 56 11.63 14.04 8.58
C ILE A 56 12.82 14.96 8.27
N SER A 57 13.99 14.38 7.96
CA SER A 57 15.18 15.12 7.49
C SER A 57 15.21 15.33 5.98
N GLY A 58 14.12 15.08 5.27
CA GLY A 58 13.97 15.33 3.83
C GLY A 58 14.51 14.23 2.91
N LYS A 59 14.92 13.07 3.44
CA LYS A 59 15.34 11.92 2.63
C LYS A 59 14.17 11.15 2.06
N ARG A 60 14.42 10.37 0.98
CA ARG A 60 13.50 9.35 0.50
C ARG A 60 13.86 8.03 1.17
N THR A 61 12.95 7.49 1.96
CA THR A 61 13.23 6.35 2.84
C THR A 61 12.27 5.20 2.64
N CYS A 62 12.70 4.02 3.06
CA CYS A 62 11.84 2.83 3.10
C CYS A 62 12.06 2.06 4.41
N ALA A 63 10.96 1.69 5.06
CA ALA A 63 10.95 0.67 6.09
C ALA A 63 10.34 -0.61 5.53
N THR A 64 10.98 -1.76 5.78
CA THR A 64 10.48 -3.05 5.28
C THR A 64 10.34 -4.06 6.41
N MET A 65 9.20 -4.73 6.45
CA MET A 65 8.87 -5.72 7.46
C MET A 65 7.77 -6.67 7.00
N LYS A 66 7.60 -7.75 7.73
CA LYS A 66 6.48 -8.67 7.61
C LYS A 66 5.25 -8.12 8.35
N GLN A 67 4.04 -8.59 8.01
CA GLN A 67 2.80 -8.11 8.64
C GLN A 67 2.79 -8.21 10.18
N VAL A 68 3.36 -9.27 10.76
CA VAL A 68 3.45 -9.39 12.23
C VAL A 68 4.43 -8.38 12.83
N GLY A 69 5.44 -7.97 12.09
CA GLY A 69 6.36 -6.91 12.50
C GLY A 69 5.72 -5.53 12.53
N LEU A 70 4.66 -5.32 11.76
CA LEU A 70 3.86 -4.10 11.80
C LEU A 70 3.25 -3.86 13.20
N ASN A 71 2.92 -4.94 13.92
CA ASN A 71 2.43 -4.84 15.31
C ASN A 71 3.51 -4.24 16.23
N VAL A 72 4.78 -4.60 16.02
CA VAL A 72 5.91 -4.07 16.79
C VAL A 72 6.18 -2.60 16.45
N ALA A 73 6.05 -2.22 15.17
CA ALA A 73 6.26 -0.85 14.69
C ALA A 73 5.05 0.08 14.91
N SER A 74 3.92 -0.43 15.41
CA SER A 74 2.64 0.27 15.43
C SER A 74 2.66 1.60 16.16
N ASP A 75 3.29 1.68 17.33
CA ASP A 75 3.41 2.91 18.13
C ASP A 75 4.12 4.03 17.33
N ALA A 76 5.25 3.69 16.72
CA ALA A 76 6.01 4.63 15.90
C ALA A 76 5.21 5.06 14.65
N LEU A 77 4.52 4.12 13.98
CA LEU A 77 3.67 4.39 12.83
C LEU A 77 2.51 5.33 13.18
N MET A 78 1.80 5.08 14.29
CA MET A 78 0.72 5.96 14.74
C MET A 78 1.21 7.38 15.01
N SER A 79 2.38 7.52 15.61
CA SER A 79 2.97 8.84 15.84
C SER A 79 3.37 9.53 14.53
N ALA A 80 4.01 8.81 13.60
CA ALA A 80 4.43 9.34 12.31
C ALA A 80 3.25 9.79 11.43
N SER A 81 2.14 9.04 11.45
CA SER A 81 0.93 9.37 10.69
C SER A 81 0.31 10.72 11.08
N TYR A 82 0.38 11.08 12.37
CA TYR A 82 -0.05 12.38 12.86
C TYR A 82 0.90 13.50 12.45
N ILE A 83 2.19 13.31 12.70
CA ILE A 83 3.21 14.36 12.52
C ILE A 83 3.47 14.64 11.04
N GLY A 84 3.39 13.62 10.20
CA GLY A 84 3.80 13.70 8.80
C GLY A 84 5.32 13.67 8.63
N LEU A 85 5.79 14.03 7.47
CA LEU A 85 7.22 13.99 7.10
C LEU A 85 7.57 15.13 6.13
N LYS A 86 8.85 15.26 5.74
CA LYS A 86 9.34 16.29 4.82
C LYS A 86 9.80 15.70 3.48
N GLY A 87 10.46 14.55 3.54
CA GLY A 87 10.93 13.83 2.36
C GLY A 87 9.89 12.86 1.83
N ALA A 88 10.23 11.58 1.79
CA ALA A 88 9.29 10.50 1.50
C ALA A 88 9.55 9.29 2.37
N MET A 89 8.51 8.53 2.72
CA MET A 89 8.65 7.26 3.41
C MET A 89 7.68 6.22 2.87
N LEU A 90 8.22 5.17 2.29
CA LEU A 90 7.48 3.98 1.93
C LEU A 90 7.60 2.93 3.05
N LEU A 91 6.46 2.47 3.57
CA LEU A 91 6.38 1.34 4.50
C LEU A 91 5.97 0.09 3.71
N ILE A 92 6.90 -0.83 3.47
CA ILE A 92 6.58 -2.09 2.82
C ILE A 92 6.25 -3.12 3.89
N SER A 93 4.96 -3.45 4.00
CA SER A 93 4.44 -4.51 4.86
C SER A 93 4.04 -5.71 4.01
N CYS A 94 4.82 -6.79 4.10
CA CYS A 94 4.56 -7.98 3.30
C CYS A 94 3.62 -8.94 4.05
N ASP A 95 2.43 -9.14 3.48
CA ASP A 95 1.42 -10.02 4.05
C ASP A 95 1.60 -11.48 3.62
N ASP A 96 1.17 -12.39 4.48
CA ASP A 96 1.24 -13.84 4.31
C ASP A 96 -0.15 -14.47 4.51
N PRO A 97 -1.11 -14.22 3.58
CA PRO A 97 -2.43 -14.83 3.65
C PRO A 97 -2.31 -16.36 3.54
N GLY A 98 -3.06 -17.08 4.41
CA GLY A 98 -2.90 -18.52 4.58
C GLY A 98 -1.73 -18.91 5.47
N PHE A 99 -1.05 -17.98 6.10
CA PHE A 99 0.07 -18.08 7.07
C PHE A 99 1.08 -19.18 6.78
N TYR A 100 1.60 -19.22 5.55
CA TYR A 100 2.61 -20.21 5.14
C TYR A 100 3.91 -20.14 5.95
N SER A 101 4.28 -18.97 6.46
CA SER A 101 5.47 -18.77 7.29
C SER A 101 5.26 -17.84 8.48
N SER A 102 4.01 -17.56 8.85
CA SER A 102 3.64 -16.62 9.90
C SER A 102 2.91 -17.31 11.05
N GLN A 103 2.99 -16.74 12.25
CA GLN A 103 2.26 -17.19 13.43
C GLN A 103 0.77 -16.88 13.37
N THR A 104 0.42 -15.79 12.66
CA THR A 104 -0.95 -15.31 12.51
C THR A 104 -1.16 -14.76 11.12
N GLU A 105 -2.38 -14.81 10.63
CA GLU A 105 -2.82 -14.12 9.43
C GLU A 105 -3.27 -12.71 9.81
N GLN A 106 -2.79 -11.71 9.05
CA GLN A 106 -3.14 -10.31 9.26
C GLN A 106 -3.27 -9.62 7.92
N ASP A 107 -4.32 -8.80 7.78
CA ASP A 107 -4.49 -7.92 6.62
C ASP A 107 -4.00 -6.52 6.96
N SER A 108 -2.82 -6.17 6.44
CA SER A 108 -2.20 -4.86 6.68
C SER A 108 -3.01 -3.69 6.13
N ARG A 109 -3.98 -3.89 5.23
CA ARG A 109 -4.89 -2.84 4.76
C ARG A 109 -5.76 -2.31 5.90
N SER A 110 -6.23 -3.20 6.77
CA SER A 110 -6.95 -2.81 7.99
C SER A 110 -6.09 -1.97 8.94
N PHE A 111 -4.80 -2.30 9.01
CA PHE A 111 -3.84 -1.55 9.80
C PHE A 111 -3.57 -0.15 9.20
N ALA A 112 -3.42 -0.05 7.88
CA ALA A 112 -3.28 1.22 7.18
C ALA A 112 -4.51 2.13 7.42
N LYS A 113 -5.72 1.55 7.35
CA LYS A 113 -6.97 2.26 7.69
C LYS A 113 -6.98 2.75 9.12
N PHE A 114 -6.58 1.93 10.08
CA PHE A 114 -6.47 2.31 11.50
C PHE A 114 -5.46 3.43 11.72
N ALA A 115 -4.29 3.35 11.05
CA ALA A 115 -3.26 4.38 11.09
C ALA A 115 -3.58 5.62 10.26
N ARG A 116 -4.63 5.60 9.42
CA ARG A 116 -5.00 6.67 8.49
C ARG A 116 -3.88 7.04 7.52
N ILE A 117 -3.26 6.03 6.93
CA ILE A 117 -2.25 6.18 5.88
C ILE A 117 -2.72 5.48 4.60
N PRO A 118 -2.38 5.98 3.40
CA PRO A 118 -2.73 5.29 2.15
C PRO A 118 -2.00 3.97 2.02
N VAL A 119 -2.68 2.99 1.36
CA VAL A 119 -2.09 1.69 1.05
C VAL A 119 -2.22 1.37 -0.43
N LEU A 120 -1.12 0.96 -1.04
CA LEU A 120 -1.01 0.43 -2.40
C LEU A 120 -0.94 -1.10 -2.34
N ASP A 121 -1.70 -1.77 -3.21
CA ASP A 121 -1.89 -3.23 -3.16
C ASP A 121 -1.64 -3.87 -4.54
N PRO A 122 -0.39 -4.27 -4.83
CA PRO A 122 -0.03 -4.83 -6.13
C PRO A 122 -0.53 -6.26 -6.31
N SER A 123 -0.89 -6.62 -7.55
CA SER A 123 -1.26 -7.99 -7.95
C SER A 123 -0.13 -8.74 -8.65
N THR A 124 0.85 -8.02 -9.20
CA THR A 124 1.99 -8.59 -9.95
C THR A 124 3.32 -7.97 -9.53
N PRO A 125 4.46 -8.59 -9.85
CA PRO A 125 5.78 -7.99 -9.66
C PRO A 125 5.97 -6.67 -10.43
N GLN A 126 5.42 -6.54 -11.65
CA GLN A 126 5.46 -5.28 -12.40
C GLN A 126 4.73 -4.17 -11.65
N GLU A 127 3.51 -4.45 -11.17
CA GLU A 127 2.77 -3.47 -10.38
C GLU A 127 3.48 -3.11 -9.08
N ALA A 128 4.10 -4.09 -8.40
CA ALA A 128 4.89 -3.82 -7.21
C ALA A 128 6.06 -2.88 -7.51
N TYR A 129 6.71 -3.03 -8.68
CA TYR A 129 7.76 -2.13 -9.14
C TYR A 129 7.23 -0.70 -9.38
N ASP A 130 6.13 -0.57 -10.10
CA ASP A 130 5.53 0.73 -10.43
C ASP A 130 4.95 1.42 -9.21
N MET A 131 4.29 0.66 -8.33
CA MET A 131 3.73 1.19 -7.08
C MET A 131 4.78 1.61 -6.06
N VAL A 132 6.01 1.08 -6.11
CA VAL A 132 7.13 1.62 -5.31
C VAL A 132 7.42 3.07 -5.72
N LYS A 133 7.51 3.34 -7.03
CA LYS A 133 7.75 4.71 -7.54
C LYS A 133 6.60 5.64 -7.17
N LEU A 134 5.38 5.20 -7.46
CA LEU A 134 4.16 5.93 -7.11
C LEU A 134 4.08 6.23 -5.61
N GLY A 135 4.33 5.24 -4.75
CA GLY A 135 4.26 5.39 -3.30
C GLY A 135 5.27 6.38 -2.74
N VAL A 136 6.48 6.44 -3.31
CA VAL A 136 7.51 7.43 -2.95
C VAL A 136 7.09 8.85 -3.37
N GLU A 137 6.51 9.00 -4.56
CA GLU A 137 6.01 10.28 -5.06
C GLU A 137 4.81 10.78 -4.23
N LEU A 138 3.82 9.93 -3.99
CA LEU A 138 2.68 10.24 -3.12
C LEU A 138 3.12 10.62 -1.70
N SER A 139 4.05 9.86 -1.15
CA SER A 139 4.57 10.14 0.19
C SER A 139 5.23 11.52 0.26
N HIS A 140 5.97 11.90 -0.76
CA HIS A 140 6.60 13.22 -0.85
C HIS A 140 5.58 14.34 -1.04
N GLU A 141 4.63 14.16 -1.96
CA GLU A 141 3.62 15.16 -2.31
C GLU A 141 2.70 15.48 -1.13
N PHE A 142 2.23 14.44 -0.42
CA PHE A 142 1.30 14.59 0.68
C PHE A 142 1.94 14.59 2.06
N GLU A 143 3.27 14.55 2.15
CA GLU A 143 4.00 14.50 3.42
C GLU A 143 3.48 13.39 4.38
N SER A 144 3.13 12.25 3.84
CA SER A 144 2.50 11.12 4.53
C SER A 144 3.31 9.83 4.35
N VAL A 145 3.33 8.99 5.37
CA VAL A 145 3.76 7.59 5.18
C VAL A 145 2.81 6.92 4.21
N VAL A 146 3.33 6.24 3.20
CA VAL A 146 2.55 5.40 2.27
C VAL A 146 2.90 3.95 2.49
N MET A 147 1.89 3.09 2.67
CA MET A 147 2.10 1.65 2.76
C MET A 147 2.07 1.00 1.38
N LEU A 148 3.02 0.12 1.10
CA LEU A 148 2.93 -0.84 0.00
C LEU A 148 2.75 -2.24 0.61
N ARG A 149 1.73 -2.95 0.16
CA ARG A 149 1.32 -4.24 0.73
C ARG A 149 1.43 -5.37 -0.29
N PRO A 150 2.63 -5.86 -0.64
CA PRO A 150 2.73 -7.07 -1.44
C PRO A 150 2.42 -8.29 -0.58
N VAL A 151 1.57 -9.19 -1.11
CA VAL A 151 1.34 -10.50 -0.49
C VAL A 151 2.43 -11.49 -0.87
N MET A 152 2.53 -12.62 -0.13
CA MET A 152 3.51 -13.68 -0.39
C MET A 152 3.52 -14.11 -1.86
N ARG A 153 2.36 -14.25 -2.49
CA ARG A 153 2.24 -14.64 -3.90
C ARG A 153 2.95 -13.67 -4.84
N VAL A 154 2.82 -12.36 -4.61
CA VAL A 154 3.50 -11.32 -5.39
C VAL A 154 5.00 -11.30 -5.08
N SER A 155 5.35 -11.38 -3.78
CA SER A 155 6.74 -11.31 -3.33
C SER A 155 7.62 -12.45 -3.85
N HIS A 156 7.04 -13.64 -4.06
CA HIS A 156 7.75 -14.82 -4.55
C HIS A 156 7.53 -15.10 -6.04
N ALA A 157 6.66 -14.31 -6.71
CA ALA A 157 6.45 -14.43 -8.15
C ALA A 157 7.68 -13.97 -8.94
N ARG A 158 7.79 -14.48 -10.17
CA ARG A 158 8.82 -14.09 -11.14
C ARG A 158 8.16 -13.81 -12.47
N GLU A 159 8.43 -12.65 -13.02
CA GLU A 159 8.01 -12.27 -14.36
C GLU A 159 9.05 -11.36 -15.01
N ILE A 160 8.93 -11.16 -16.30
CA ILE A 160 9.74 -10.16 -17.04
C ILE A 160 9.10 -8.80 -16.78
N CYS A 161 9.83 -7.91 -16.11
CA CYS A 161 9.37 -6.56 -15.79
C CYS A 161 10.05 -5.53 -16.69
N ASP A 162 9.28 -4.55 -17.11
CA ASP A 162 9.83 -3.33 -17.72
C ASP A 162 10.35 -2.43 -16.59
N VAL A 163 11.63 -2.13 -16.62
CA VAL A 163 12.29 -1.34 -15.58
C VAL A 163 12.99 -0.13 -16.19
N ASP A 164 13.07 0.96 -15.45
CA ASP A 164 13.80 2.15 -15.87
C ASP A 164 15.30 1.85 -15.98
N ASP A 165 15.97 2.43 -16.97
CA ASP A 165 17.43 2.31 -17.13
C ASP A 165 18.17 3.24 -16.14
N GLU A 166 17.55 4.33 -15.72
CA GLU A 166 18.16 5.37 -14.89
C GLU A 166 18.07 5.06 -13.41
N ILE A 167 19.22 5.07 -12.73
CA ILE A 167 19.33 4.97 -11.28
C ILE A 167 19.19 6.38 -10.69
N LYS A 168 18.13 6.61 -9.89
CA LYS A 168 17.80 7.92 -9.31
C LYS A 168 18.29 8.12 -7.87
N VAL A 169 19.06 7.18 -7.32
CA VAL A 169 19.64 7.34 -5.97
C VAL A 169 20.64 8.47 -5.98
N THR A 170 20.34 9.51 -5.22
CA THR A 170 21.23 10.65 -5.02
C THR A 170 21.70 10.66 -3.57
N ALA A 171 22.96 11.03 -3.33
CA ALA A 171 23.50 11.23 -1.99
C ALA A 171 22.87 12.46 -1.33
N ASN A 172 21.60 12.36 -0.96
CA ASN A 172 20.90 13.44 -0.24
C ASN A 172 21.39 13.45 1.21
N LYS A 173 22.08 14.51 1.61
CA LYS A 173 22.58 14.67 2.98
C LYS A 173 21.47 14.81 4.01
N GLY A 174 20.26 15.16 3.56
CA GLY A 174 19.16 15.52 4.42
C GLY A 174 19.39 16.88 5.09
N ASP A 175 18.32 17.52 5.50
CA ASP A 175 18.36 18.76 6.26
C ASP A 175 17.18 18.79 7.23
N PHE A 176 17.48 18.70 8.52
CA PHE A 176 16.44 18.76 9.56
C PHE A 176 16.22 20.20 10.00
N GLU A 177 15.09 20.75 9.59
CA GLU A 177 14.62 22.05 10.08
C GLU A 177 14.01 21.90 11.47
N ARG A 178 14.57 22.61 12.44
CA ARG A 178 14.01 22.67 13.80
C ARG A 178 12.72 23.47 13.82
N ASN A 179 11.60 22.79 13.81
CA ASN A 179 10.25 23.36 13.88
C ASN A 179 9.47 22.66 14.99
N ILE A 180 9.56 23.17 16.22
CA ILE A 180 8.90 22.55 17.39
C ILE A 180 7.38 22.44 17.21
N PRO A 181 6.67 23.49 16.71
CA PRO A 181 5.24 23.36 16.44
C PRO A 181 4.89 22.21 15.49
N ARG A 182 5.70 21.97 14.45
CA ARG A 182 5.48 20.89 13.48
C ARG A 182 5.79 19.51 14.04
N TRP A 183 7.00 19.36 14.61
CA TRP A 183 7.54 18.05 14.99
C TRP A 183 7.22 17.65 16.43
N GLY A 184 6.84 18.62 17.27
CA GLY A 184 6.58 18.39 18.69
C GLY A 184 5.25 17.70 18.93
N ALA A 185 5.30 16.54 19.59
CA ALA A 185 4.14 15.78 20.02
C ALA A 185 3.57 16.33 21.34
N VAL A 186 3.21 17.61 21.40
CA VAL A 186 2.80 18.31 22.64
C VAL A 186 1.27 18.30 22.79
N PRO A 187 0.70 17.52 23.74
CA PRO A 187 -0.72 17.57 24.09
C PRO A 187 -1.08 18.87 24.86
N PRO A 188 -2.36 19.32 24.81
CA PRO A 188 -3.42 18.82 23.93
C PRO A 188 -3.42 19.48 22.55
N ALA A 189 -3.10 20.78 22.47
CA ALA A 189 -3.34 21.62 21.29
C ALA A 189 -2.49 21.19 20.08
N GLY A 190 -1.22 20.87 20.29
CA GLY A 190 -0.32 20.44 19.19
C GLY A 190 -0.81 19.13 18.56
N ARG A 191 -1.18 18.16 19.36
CA ARG A 191 -1.72 16.88 18.87
C ARG A 191 -3.08 17.01 18.20
N TYR A 192 -3.95 17.86 18.71
CA TYR A 192 -5.24 18.13 18.07
C TYR A 192 -5.05 18.71 16.66
N ARG A 193 -4.17 19.71 16.50
CA ARG A 193 -3.84 20.27 15.21
C ARG A 193 -3.27 19.21 14.25
N GLN A 194 -2.27 18.44 14.68
CA GLN A 194 -1.67 17.36 13.87
C GLN A 194 -2.73 16.33 13.45
N GLY A 195 -3.71 16.04 14.29
CA GLY A 195 -4.83 15.16 13.96
C GLY A 195 -5.75 15.73 12.88
N LEU A 196 -6.01 17.03 12.85
CA LEU A 196 -6.75 17.69 11.78
C LEU A 196 -5.94 17.69 10.47
N GLU A 197 -4.68 18.06 10.55
CA GLU A 197 -3.76 18.03 9.38
C GLU A 197 -3.65 16.61 8.78
N GLN A 198 -3.68 15.56 9.62
CA GLN A 198 -3.72 14.17 9.15
C GLN A 198 -5.00 13.87 8.37
N LEU A 199 -6.17 14.33 8.85
CA LEU A 199 -7.44 14.14 8.17
C LEU A 199 -7.49 14.89 6.85
N ASP A 200 -6.97 16.11 6.80
CA ASP A 200 -6.90 16.92 5.57
C ASP A 200 -5.99 16.24 4.53
N ARG A 201 -4.84 15.73 4.94
CA ARG A 201 -3.95 14.94 4.06
C ARG A 201 -4.65 13.70 3.51
N LEU A 202 -5.36 12.96 4.38
CA LEU A 202 -6.07 11.76 3.98
C LEU A 202 -7.17 12.06 2.97
N GLU A 203 -7.92 13.14 3.17
CA GLU A 203 -8.96 13.57 2.25
C GLU A 203 -8.38 14.00 0.90
N ALA A 204 -7.27 14.74 0.90
CA ALA A 204 -6.57 15.12 -0.32
C ALA A 204 -6.09 13.88 -1.10
N ILE A 205 -5.51 12.88 -0.42
CA ILE A 205 -5.09 11.60 -1.03
C ILE A 205 -6.30 10.84 -1.57
N LYS A 206 -7.43 10.83 -0.87
CA LYS A 206 -8.68 10.19 -1.33
C LYS A 206 -9.16 10.78 -2.65
N MET A 207 -9.14 12.10 -2.77
CA MET A 207 -9.52 12.80 -4.01
C MET A 207 -8.51 12.56 -5.12
N TRP A 208 -7.22 12.57 -4.81
CA TRP A 208 -6.16 12.23 -5.76
C TRP A 208 -6.33 10.80 -6.30
N ASN A 209 -6.63 9.82 -5.42
CA ASN A 209 -6.92 8.44 -5.81
C ASN A 209 -8.06 8.36 -6.83
N TRP A 210 -9.14 9.10 -6.58
CA TRP A 210 -10.25 9.17 -7.54
C TRP A 210 -9.80 9.69 -8.90
N ASP A 211 -9.15 10.84 -8.92
CA ASP A 211 -8.86 11.54 -10.17
C ASP A 211 -7.78 10.84 -11.01
N HIS A 212 -6.81 10.16 -10.38
CA HIS A 212 -5.65 9.58 -11.07
C HIS A 212 -5.68 8.06 -11.20
N LEU A 213 -6.25 7.33 -10.24
CA LEU A 213 -6.22 5.85 -10.27
C LEU A 213 -7.56 5.22 -10.60
N ILE A 214 -8.68 5.81 -10.18
CA ILE A 214 -10.01 5.20 -10.33
C ILE A 214 -10.73 5.73 -11.57
N LYS A 215 -10.98 7.02 -11.64
CA LYS A 215 -11.73 7.66 -12.74
C LYS A 215 -11.20 7.31 -14.14
N PRO A 216 -9.88 7.28 -14.41
CA PRO A 216 -9.40 6.90 -15.73
C PRO A 216 -9.80 5.48 -16.13
N LYS A 217 -9.92 4.55 -15.18
CA LYS A 217 -10.30 3.15 -15.44
C LYS A 217 -11.78 3.01 -15.80
N THR A 218 -12.64 3.93 -15.35
CA THR A 218 -14.08 3.86 -15.65
C THR A 218 -14.42 4.04 -17.13
N HIS A 219 -13.50 4.62 -17.91
CA HIS A 219 -13.67 4.73 -19.37
C HIS A 219 -13.65 3.38 -20.10
N ALA A 220 -13.13 2.33 -19.46
CA ALA A 220 -13.14 0.97 -20.00
C ALA A 220 -14.42 0.17 -19.68
N PHE A 221 -15.34 0.75 -18.92
CA PHE A 221 -16.59 0.08 -18.55
C PHE A 221 -17.49 -0.14 -19.76
N LYS A 222 -18.07 -1.34 -19.83
CA LYS A 222 -18.98 -1.75 -20.90
C LYS A 222 -20.44 -1.40 -20.61
N GLY A 223 -20.72 -0.87 -19.41
CA GLY A 223 -22.08 -0.54 -18.98
C GLY A 223 -22.85 -1.75 -18.46
N GLU A 224 -22.14 -2.75 -17.97
CA GLU A 224 -22.78 -3.94 -17.38
C GLU A 224 -23.48 -3.57 -16.04
N ASN A 225 -24.48 -4.36 -15.65
CA ASN A 225 -25.29 -4.04 -14.46
C ASN A 225 -24.52 -4.21 -13.14
N VAL A 226 -23.50 -5.06 -13.12
CA VAL A 226 -22.71 -5.36 -11.93
C VAL A 226 -21.33 -4.70 -12.04
N LEU A 227 -20.88 -4.05 -10.97
CA LEU A 227 -19.51 -3.56 -10.82
C LEU A 227 -18.79 -4.41 -9.77
N CYS A 228 -17.74 -5.12 -10.19
CA CYS A 228 -16.85 -5.82 -9.26
C CYS A 228 -15.71 -4.92 -8.84
N LEU A 229 -15.57 -4.67 -7.52
CA LEU A 229 -14.40 -3.99 -6.95
C LEU A 229 -13.41 -5.03 -6.45
N THR A 230 -12.14 -4.87 -6.82
CA THR A 230 -11.08 -5.80 -6.42
C THR A 230 -9.78 -5.07 -6.16
N SER A 231 -8.86 -5.68 -5.39
CA SER A 231 -7.50 -5.17 -5.18
C SER A 231 -6.49 -6.30 -5.05
N GLY A 232 -5.21 -5.97 -5.22
CA GLY A 232 -4.13 -6.94 -5.08
C GLY A 232 -4.34 -8.19 -5.93
N THR A 233 -3.95 -9.34 -5.41
CA THR A 233 -4.08 -10.63 -6.12
C THR A 233 -5.53 -11.06 -6.37
N GLY A 234 -6.49 -10.46 -5.68
CA GLY A 234 -7.91 -10.71 -5.90
C GLY A 234 -8.38 -10.37 -7.32
N ASP A 235 -7.72 -9.42 -7.98
CA ASP A 235 -8.07 -9.02 -9.35
C ASP A 235 -7.97 -10.19 -10.34
N GLY A 236 -6.92 -11.01 -10.23
CA GLY A 236 -6.75 -12.18 -11.08
C GLY A 236 -7.87 -13.21 -10.89
N TYR A 237 -8.23 -13.49 -9.63
CA TYR A 237 -9.30 -14.45 -9.33
C TYR A 237 -10.67 -13.97 -9.80
N VAL A 238 -10.97 -12.68 -9.64
CA VAL A 238 -12.24 -12.11 -10.08
C VAL A 238 -12.36 -12.17 -11.61
N ARG A 239 -11.30 -11.83 -12.35
CA ARG A 239 -11.30 -11.90 -13.81
C ARG A 239 -11.51 -13.32 -14.32
N GLU A 240 -10.78 -14.28 -13.77
CA GLU A 240 -10.91 -15.71 -14.09
C GLU A 240 -12.34 -16.20 -13.82
N ALA A 241 -12.90 -15.88 -12.64
CA ALA A 241 -14.24 -16.29 -12.27
C ALA A 241 -15.33 -15.64 -13.13
N VAL A 242 -15.21 -14.37 -13.46
CA VAL A 242 -16.16 -13.66 -14.35
C VAL A 242 -16.15 -14.28 -15.74
N GLU A 243 -14.96 -14.65 -16.25
CA GLU A 243 -14.82 -15.31 -17.55
C GLU A 243 -15.40 -16.72 -17.54
N GLU A 244 -15.02 -17.58 -16.58
CA GLU A 244 -15.46 -18.97 -16.47
C GLU A 244 -16.98 -19.09 -16.27
N LEU A 245 -17.56 -18.21 -15.46
CA LEU A 245 -18.99 -18.22 -15.17
C LEU A 245 -19.81 -17.45 -16.21
N GLY A 246 -19.19 -16.80 -17.18
CA GLY A 246 -19.87 -15.99 -18.19
C GLY A 246 -20.66 -14.83 -17.59
N ILE A 247 -20.19 -14.27 -16.47
CA ILE A 247 -20.86 -13.14 -15.80
C ILE A 247 -20.59 -11.86 -16.57
N LYS A 248 -21.64 -11.08 -16.79
CA LYS A 248 -21.52 -9.73 -17.36
C LYS A 248 -21.29 -8.73 -16.22
N ALA A 249 -20.05 -8.29 -16.06
CA ALA A 249 -19.65 -7.34 -15.04
C ALA A 249 -18.60 -6.38 -15.56
N ASP A 250 -18.66 -5.14 -15.11
CA ASP A 250 -17.52 -4.22 -15.15
C ASP A 250 -16.59 -4.52 -13.96
N ILE A 251 -15.29 -4.50 -14.16
CA ILE A 251 -14.31 -4.80 -13.11
C ILE A 251 -13.46 -3.55 -12.87
N LEU A 252 -13.48 -3.07 -11.64
CA LEU A 252 -12.65 -1.96 -11.19
C LEU A 252 -11.58 -2.47 -10.21
N LYS A 253 -10.35 -2.56 -10.69
CA LYS A 253 -9.20 -2.83 -9.83
C LYS A 253 -8.75 -1.56 -9.12
N LEU A 254 -8.69 -1.65 -7.80
CA LEU A 254 -8.24 -0.59 -6.90
C LEU A 254 -6.75 -0.78 -6.60
N ASP A 255 -5.90 0.07 -7.17
CA ASP A 255 -4.46 0.07 -6.89
C ASP A 255 -4.18 0.61 -5.48
N MET A 256 -5.05 1.56 -5.04
CA MET A 256 -5.05 2.12 -3.69
C MET A 256 -6.42 1.84 -3.03
N PRO A 257 -6.59 0.69 -2.33
CA PRO A 257 -7.85 0.34 -1.68
C PRO A 257 -8.17 1.22 -0.45
N TYR A 258 -7.22 2.01 0.03
CA TYR A 258 -7.45 3.01 1.08
C TYR A 258 -6.51 4.21 0.92
N PRO A 259 -7.00 5.45 1.07
CA PRO A 259 -8.39 5.85 1.27
C PRO A 259 -9.24 5.72 0.00
N LEU A 260 -10.46 5.23 0.16
CA LEU A 260 -11.39 4.98 -0.95
C LEU A 260 -12.46 6.09 -1.01
N PRO A 261 -12.67 6.73 -2.19
CA PRO A 261 -13.74 7.70 -2.41
C PRO A 261 -15.10 6.99 -2.60
N LYS A 262 -15.63 6.45 -1.52
CA LYS A 262 -16.78 5.57 -1.50
C LYS A 262 -18.00 6.19 -2.20
N GLU A 263 -18.30 7.45 -1.90
CA GLU A 263 -19.45 8.16 -2.45
C GLU A 263 -19.38 8.27 -3.98
N LYS A 264 -18.19 8.54 -4.52
CA LYS A 264 -17.98 8.61 -5.99
C LYS A 264 -18.05 7.23 -6.68
N ILE A 265 -17.67 6.18 -5.97
CA ILE A 265 -17.77 4.82 -6.50
C ILE A 265 -19.21 4.34 -6.51
N GLU A 266 -19.99 4.66 -5.48
CA GLU A 266 -21.43 4.37 -5.39
C GLU A 266 -22.23 5.07 -6.51
N GLU A 267 -21.79 6.25 -6.95
CA GLU A 267 -22.38 6.96 -8.10
C GLU A 267 -22.14 6.25 -9.46
N LEU A 268 -21.15 5.34 -9.55
CA LEU A 268 -20.82 4.68 -10.81
C LEU A 268 -21.86 3.62 -11.20
N LYS A 269 -22.43 2.91 -10.23
CA LYS A 269 -23.35 1.79 -10.42
C LYS A 269 -24.24 1.62 -9.19
N GLU A 270 -25.48 1.15 -9.42
CA GLU A 270 -26.43 0.79 -8.36
C GLU A 270 -26.00 -0.48 -7.63
N ASP A 271 -25.48 -1.47 -8.40
CA ASP A 271 -25.05 -2.77 -7.86
C ASP A 271 -23.53 -2.89 -7.81
N VAL A 272 -22.96 -2.95 -6.61
CA VAL A 272 -21.51 -3.05 -6.39
C VAL A 272 -21.17 -4.32 -5.61
N LEU A 273 -20.36 -5.18 -6.21
CA LEU A 273 -19.78 -6.37 -5.59
C LEU A 273 -18.35 -6.08 -5.14
N ILE A 274 -18.09 -6.16 -3.83
CA ILE A 274 -16.75 -5.95 -3.27
C ILE A 274 -16.14 -7.30 -2.91
N THR A 275 -14.97 -7.62 -3.47
CA THR A 275 -14.26 -8.86 -3.18
C THR A 275 -12.93 -8.57 -2.49
N TYR A 276 -12.72 -9.17 -1.31
CA TYR A 276 -11.43 -9.23 -0.64
C TYR A 276 -10.69 -10.49 -1.11
N GLY A 277 -9.92 -10.38 -2.19
CA GLY A 277 -9.40 -11.54 -2.92
C GLY A 277 -8.15 -12.22 -2.34
N ASP A 278 -7.78 -11.97 -1.09
CA ASP A 278 -6.59 -12.59 -0.50
C ASP A 278 -6.85 -13.98 0.08
N THR A 279 -8.11 -14.33 0.27
CA THR A 279 -8.49 -15.66 0.74
C THR A 279 -8.59 -16.62 -0.42
N PRO A 280 -7.82 -17.73 -0.43
CA PRO A 280 -7.83 -18.72 -1.52
C PRO A 280 -9.13 -19.54 -1.60
N LEU A 281 -10.22 -19.08 -1.02
CA LEU A 281 -11.48 -19.81 -0.85
C LEU A 281 -12.64 -19.29 -1.69
N LEU A 282 -12.40 -18.38 -2.65
CA LEU A 282 -13.38 -18.03 -3.67
C LEU A 282 -13.53 -19.22 -4.62
N THR A 283 -14.46 -20.11 -4.29
CA THR A 283 -14.82 -21.24 -5.14
C THR A 283 -15.94 -20.86 -6.08
N GLU A 284 -16.07 -21.56 -7.21
CA GLU A 284 -17.24 -21.47 -8.12
C GLU A 284 -18.56 -21.52 -7.33
N LYS A 285 -18.63 -22.38 -6.31
CA LYS A 285 -19.78 -22.50 -5.42
C LYS A 285 -20.06 -21.21 -4.64
N THR A 286 -19.03 -20.55 -4.13
CA THR A 286 -19.14 -19.30 -3.39
C THR A 286 -19.67 -18.19 -4.30
N LEU A 287 -19.11 -18.06 -5.50
CA LEU A 287 -19.54 -17.05 -6.47
C LEU A 287 -20.96 -17.32 -7.00
N SER A 288 -21.32 -18.58 -7.22
CA SER A 288 -22.67 -18.96 -7.62
C SER A 288 -23.71 -18.68 -6.54
N GLU A 289 -23.37 -18.93 -5.27
CA GLU A 289 -24.24 -18.62 -4.13
C GLU A 289 -24.39 -17.12 -3.93
N MET A 290 -23.34 -16.34 -4.13
CA MET A 290 -23.40 -14.88 -4.10
C MET A 290 -24.32 -14.34 -5.18
N ARG A 291 -24.17 -14.80 -6.42
CA ARG A 291 -25.05 -14.42 -7.53
C ARG A 291 -26.50 -14.73 -7.18
N ARG A 292 -26.78 -15.89 -6.59
CA ARG A 292 -28.11 -16.28 -6.14
C ARG A 292 -28.65 -15.31 -5.07
N LEU A 293 -27.85 -15.03 -4.03
CA LEU A 293 -28.22 -14.13 -2.96
C LEU A 293 -28.44 -12.70 -3.45
N PHE A 294 -27.61 -12.23 -4.37
CA PHE A 294 -27.73 -10.92 -4.99
C PHE A 294 -29.05 -10.78 -5.76
N THR A 295 -29.36 -11.80 -6.60
CA THR A 295 -30.57 -11.79 -7.42
C THR A 295 -31.84 -12.02 -6.59
N GLU A 296 -31.82 -12.97 -5.63
CA GLU A 296 -33.02 -13.36 -4.87
C GLU A 296 -33.37 -12.38 -3.75
N LYS A 297 -32.36 -11.73 -3.14
CA LYS A 297 -32.55 -10.84 -1.99
C LYS A 297 -32.53 -9.35 -2.31
N ASN A 298 -32.32 -9.01 -3.57
CA ASN A 298 -32.22 -7.61 -4.04
C ASN A 298 -31.25 -6.80 -3.16
N LEU A 299 -30.03 -7.31 -3.00
CA LEU A 299 -29.00 -6.71 -2.14
C LEU A 299 -28.22 -5.66 -2.93
N ASP A 300 -28.02 -4.49 -2.35
CA ASP A 300 -27.26 -3.40 -2.97
C ASP A 300 -25.73 -3.64 -2.92
N CYS A 301 -25.26 -4.52 -2.02
CA CYS A 301 -23.86 -4.85 -1.87
C CYS A 301 -23.67 -6.23 -1.21
N ILE A 302 -22.71 -7.03 -1.70
CA ILE A 302 -22.23 -8.23 -1.02
C ILE A 302 -20.74 -8.05 -0.68
N LEU A 303 -20.41 -8.16 0.59
CA LEU A 303 -19.05 -8.15 1.10
C LEU A 303 -18.57 -9.60 1.29
N LEU A 304 -17.41 -9.97 0.70
CA LEU A 304 -16.73 -11.25 0.90
C LEU A 304 -15.47 -11.08 1.72
#